data_d972a4979d6be0b98bde7a55edc46e8b
#
_entry.id   d972a4979d6be0b98bde7a55edc46e8b
#
_cell.length_a   1.000
_cell.length_b   1.000
_cell.length_c   1.000
_cell.angle_alpha   90.00
_cell.angle_beta   90.00
_cell.angle_gamma   90.00
#
_symmetry.space_group_name_H-M   'P 1'
#
loop_
_entity.id
_entity.type
_entity.pdbx_description
1 polymer ?
#
loop_
_entity_poly.entity_id
_entity_poly.type
_entity_poly.pdbx_seq_one_letter_code
_entity_poly.pdbx_strand_id
1 'polypeptide(L)'
;MLDDERDRIITVTNILHKGDLPDGLNLGPLVAIDCETMGLNFNRDRLCLVQLSSGNGVAHMVQIEVEQNSAPNLCKLLSNEEILKIFHFARFDIAALLNAFGVLTKPVYCTKIASKLVRTYTDRHGLKNLLQELLDTDISKQQQSSYWGADALTDAQLEYAASD
;
A
#
# COMPACT_ATOMS: atom_id res chain seq x y z
N MET A 1 -2.28 -34.65 -13.17
CA MET A 1 -1.72 -34.38 -11.85
C MET A 1 -1.48 -32.88 -11.84
N LEU A 2 -2.47 -32.12 -11.39
CA LEU A 2 -2.37 -30.66 -11.22
C LEU A 2 -1.82 -30.49 -9.81
N ASP A 3 -0.58 -30.06 -9.68
CA ASP A 3 0.05 -29.76 -8.41
C ASP A 3 -0.79 -28.70 -7.68
N ASP A 4 -1.10 -29.01 -6.44
CA ASP A 4 -1.87 -28.16 -5.53
C ASP A 4 -0.97 -26.99 -5.08
N GLU A 5 -0.97 -25.92 -5.87
CA GLU A 5 -0.25 -24.67 -5.55
C GLU A 5 -0.92 -23.85 -4.42
N ARG A 6 -2.00 -24.37 -3.81
CA ARG A 6 -2.84 -23.63 -2.88
C ARG A 6 -2.30 -23.50 -1.45
N ASP A 7 -1.25 -24.24 -1.08
CA ASP A 7 -0.67 -24.21 0.28
C ASP A 7 0.70 -23.53 0.36
N ARG A 8 1.07 -22.69 -0.58
CA ARG A 8 2.25 -21.84 -0.38
C ARG A 8 1.88 -20.72 0.60
N ILE A 9 2.26 -20.89 1.86
CA ILE A 9 2.44 -19.77 2.80
C ILE A 9 3.46 -18.85 2.13
N ILE A 10 2.99 -17.79 1.48
CA ILE A 10 3.88 -16.75 0.93
C ILE A 10 4.43 -16.01 2.15
N THR A 11 5.63 -16.38 2.57
CA THR A 11 6.36 -15.62 3.59
C THR A 11 6.75 -14.29 2.94
N VAL A 12 6.07 -13.22 3.30
CA VAL A 12 6.42 -11.88 2.85
C VAL A 12 7.63 -11.40 3.65
N THR A 13 8.66 -10.94 2.96
CA THR A 13 9.82 -10.29 3.58
C THR A 13 9.51 -8.80 3.74
N ASN A 14 9.45 -8.33 4.97
CA ASN A 14 9.20 -6.93 5.30
C ASN A 14 10.51 -6.15 5.38
N ILE A 15 10.65 -5.09 4.59
CA ILE A 15 11.82 -4.21 4.59
C ILE A 15 11.39 -2.80 4.94
N LEU A 16 11.77 -2.33 6.12
CA LEU A 16 11.47 -0.98 6.59
C LEU A 16 12.60 -0.01 6.19
N HIS A 17 12.23 1.06 5.50
CA HIS A 17 13.08 2.18 5.15
C HIS A 17 12.67 3.41 5.96
N LYS A 18 13.65 4.20 6.40
CA LYS A 18 13.42 5.47 7.07
C LYS A 18 13.48 6.61 6.06
N GLY A 19 12.42 7.38 5.96
CA GLY A 19 12.33 8.61 5.18
C GLY A 19 12.14 8.42 3.67
N ASP A 20 12.84 7.50 3.02
CA ASP A 20 12.75 7.29 1.56
C ASP A 20 13.12 5.87 1.14
N LEU A 21 12.84 5.53 -0.10
CA LEU A 21 13.32 4.30 -0.74
C LEU A 21 14.83 4.40 -1.03
N PRO A 22 15.56 3.27 -1.02
CA PRO A 22 16.98 3.28 -1.38
C PRO A 22 17.20 3.62 -2.85
N ASP A 23 18.37 4.19 -3.14
CA ASP A 23 18.78 4.50 -4.51
C ASP A 23 18.81 3.23 -5.37
N GLY A 24 18.30 3.35 -6.60
CA GLY A 24 18.36 2.27 -7.58
C GLY A 24 17.39 1.11 -7.35
N LEU A 25 16.49 1.20 -6.36
CA LEU A 25 15.45 0.18 -6.17
C LEU A 25 14.54 0.12 -7.39
N ASN A 26 14.45 -1.06 -7.99
CA ASN A 26 13.57 -1.33 -9.13
C ASN A 26 12.48 -2.31 -8.74
N LEU A 27 11.24 -1.85 -8.72
CA LEU A 27 10.05 -2.66 -8.41
C LEU A 27 9.31 -3.13 -9.68
N GLY A 28 9.90 -2.91 -10.86
CA GLY A 28 9.29 -3.31 -12.13
C GLY A 28 8.15 -2.38 -12.58
N PRO A 29 7.36 -2.79 -13.57
CA PRO A 29 6.36 -1.94 -14.22
C PRO A 29 5.02 -1.85 -13.45
N LEU A 30 4.82 -2.67 -12.42
CA LEU A 30 3.59 -2.73 -11.61
C LEU A 30 3.95 -2.68 -10.13
N VAL A 31 3.35 -1.77 -9.38
CA VAL A 31 3.58 -1.65 -7.93
C VAL A 31 2.25 -1.45 -7.21
N ALA A 32 1.93 -2.36 -6.30
CA ALA A 32 0.84 -2.18 -5.35
C ALA A 32 1.31 -1.20 -4.26
N ILE A 33 0.44 -0.27 -3.88
CA ILE A 33 0.76 0.78 -2.89
C ILE A 33 -0.42 0.97 -1.96
N ASP A 34 -0.12 1.11 -0.67
CA ASP A 34 -1.07 1.53 0.36
C ASP A 34 -0.42 2.55 1.30
N CYS A 35 -1.22 3.30 2.06
CA CYS A 35 -0.75 4.36 2.93
C CYS A 35 -1.40 4.30 4.31
N GLU A 36 -0.59 4.47 5.36
CA GLU A 36 -1.07 4.67 6.72
C GLU A 36 -0.86 6.11 7.18
N THR A 37 -1.88 6.67 7.79
CA THR A 37 -1.93 8.05 8.27
C THR A 37 -2.33 8.13 9.74
N MET A 38 -2.14 9.28 10.38
CA MET A 38 -2.62 9.53 11.74
C MET A 38 -4.16 9.54 11.87
N GLY A 39 -4.87 9.62 10.75
CA GLY A 39 -6.32 9.68 10.65
C GLY A 39 -6.77 10.13 9.27
N LEU A 40 -8.02 10.58 9.13
CA LEU A 40 -8.65 10.81 7.83
C LEU A 40 -8.67 12.29 7.37
N ASN A 41 -8.17 13.20 8.19
CA ASN A 41 -8.17 14.64 7.89
C ASN A 41 -6.74 15.09 7.54
N PHE A 42 -6.42 15.21 6.26
CA PHE A 42 -5.09 15.56 5.77
C PHE A 42 -4.54 16.91 6.26
N ASN A 43 -5.40 17.83 6.73
CA ASN A 43 -4.93 19.09 7.33
C ASN A 43 -4.36 18.91 8.75
N ARG A 44 -4.66 17.79 9.41
CA ARG A 44 -4.25 17.48 10.77
C ARG A 44 -3.43 16.20 10.85
N ASP A 45 -3.84 15.21 10.05
CA ASP A 45 -3.41 13.82 10.18
C ASP A 45 -2.35 13.53 9.10
N ARG A 46 -1.08 13.50 9.50
CA ARG A 46 0.04 13.30 8.57
C ARG A 46 0.10 11.89 8.00
N LEU A 47 0.72 11.75 6.85
CA LEU A 47 1.19 10.47 6.31
C LEU A 47 2.28 9.89 7.23
N CYS A 48 2.21 8.60 7.54
CA CYS A 48 3.13 7.92 8.46
C CYS A 48 3.90 6.79 7.80
N LEU A 49 3.25 6.04 6.91
CA LEU A 49 3.85 4.88 6.25
C LEU A 49 3.34 4.78 4.81
N VAL A 50 4.21 4.38 3.90
CA VAL A 50 3.86 4.01 2.53
C VAL A 50 4.36 2.59 2.29
N GLN A 51 3.47 1.67 1.97
CA GLN A 51 3.79 0.29 1.62
C GLN A 51 3.86 0.14 0.11
N LEU A 52 4.84 -0.62 -0.38
CA LEU A 52 5.02 -0.89 -1.80
C LEU A 52 5.40 -2.37 -2.01
N SER A 53 4.75 -3.02 -2.96
CA SER A 53 5.11 -4.37 -3.37
C SER A 53 4.95 -4.57 -4.88
N SER A 54 5.89 -5.28 -5.47
CA SER A 54 5.80 -5.74 -6.87
C SER A 54 5.20 -7.15 -7.00
N GLY A 55 4.71 -7.74 -5.91
CA GLY A 55 4.17 -9.10 -5.89
C GLY A 55 5.24 -10.20 -5.88
N ASN A 56 6.48 -9.86 -5.58
CA ASN A 56 7.63 -10.79 -5.56
C ASN A 56 7.89 -11.41 -4.17
N GLY A 57 6.96 -11.28 -3.23
CA GLY A 57 7.11 -11.73 -1.85
C GLY A 57 7.89 -10.76 -0.95
N VAL A 58 8.15 -9.54 -1.43
CA VAL A 58 8.78 -8.48 -0.64
C VAL A 58 7.85 -7.28 -0.52
N ALA A 59 7.64 -6.81 0.72
CA ALA A 59 6.98 -5.55 1.03
C ALA A 59 8.02 -4.52 1.49
N HIS A 60 8.15 -3.44 0.73
CA HIS A 60 8.95 -2.28 1.10
C HIS A 60 8.06 -1.28 1.81
N MET A 61 8.45 -0.85 3.00
CA MET A 61 7.71 0.11 3.81
C MET A 61 8.58 1.34 4.04
N VAL A 62 8.08 2.51 3.66
CA VAL A 62 8.75 3.80 3.90
C VAL A 62 8.08 4.49 5.06
N GLN A 63 8.75 4.54 6.20
CA GLN A 63 8.28 5.27 7.37
C GLN A 63 8.62 6.76 7.21
N ILE A 64 7.57 7.59 7.23
CA ILE A 64 7.69 9.04 7.07
C ILE A 64 7.82 9.70 8.43
N GLU A 65 8.89 10.46 8.62
CA GLU A 65 9.19 11.16 9.87
C GLU A 65 8.28 12.39 10.07
N VAL A 66 8.25 12.88 11.30
CA VAL A 66 7.53 14.12 11.60
C VAL A 66 8.19 15.28 10.87
N GLU A 67 7.38 16.15 10.25
CA GLU A 67 7.83 17.31 9.44
C GLU A 67 8.64 16.96 8.18
N GLN A 68 8.76 15.67 7.84
CA GLN A 68 9.37 15.27 6.58
C GLN A 68 8.49 15.69 5.41
N ASN A 69 9.06 16.45 4.47
CA ASN A 69 8.38 16.96 3.27
C ASN A 69 9.06 16.51 1.96
N SER A 70 10.04 15.63 2.04
CA SER A 70 10.79 15.15 0.88
C SER A 70 11.07 13.65 0.98
N ALA A 71 10.80 12.93 -0.11
CA ALA A 71 11.15 11.52 -0.33
C ALA A 71 11.42 11.36 -1.83
N PRO A 72 12.59 11.79 -2.33
CA PRO A 72 12.84 11.94 -3.78
C PRO A 72 12.73 10.63 -4.56
N ASN A 73 13.19 9.51 -4.02
CA ASN A 73 13.10 8.21 -4.70
C ASN A 73 11.66 7.70 -4.76
N LEU A 74 10.92 7.83 -3.65
CA LEU A 74 9.49 7.52 -3.61
C LEU A 74 8.72 8.42 -4.58
N CYS A 75 8.94 9.72 -4.56
CA CYS A 75 8.28 10.66 -5.46
C CYS A 75 8.59 10.39 -6.94
N LYS A 76 9.84 10.01 -7.26
CA LYS A 76 10.24 9.60 -8.61
C LYS A 76 9.47 8.36 -9.06
N LEU A 77 9.31 7.35 -8.20
CA LEU A 77 8.51 6.16 -8.50
C LEU A 77 7.04 6.53 -8.72
N LEU A 78 6.44 7.34 -7.82
CA LEU A 78 5.04 7.73 -7.88
C LEU A 78 4.67 8.51 -9.15
N SER A 79 5.57 9.39 -9.62
CA SER A 79 5.36 10.20 -10.83
C SER A 79 5.81 9.52 -12.12
N ASN A 80 6.50 8.38 -12.07
CA ASN A 80 6.97 7.68 -13.27
C ASN A 80 5.79 7.08 -14.05
N GLU A 81 5.55 7.57 -15.26
CA GLU A 81 4.42 7.15 -16.11
C GLU A 81 4.57 5.74 -16.70
N GLU A 82 5.77 5.16 -16.66
CA GLU A 82 6.04 3.79 -17.11
C GLU A 82 5.70 2.74 -16.04
N ILE A 83 5.49 3.15 -14.78
CA ILE A 83 5.13 2.28 -13.68
C ILE A 83 3.65 2.46 -13.34
N LEU A 84 2.84 1.41 -13.49
CA LEU A 84 1.45 1.43 -13.05
C LEU A 84 1.36 1.23 -11.53
N LYS A 85 0.76 2.18 -10.80
CA LYS A 85 0.51 2.10 -9.36
C LYS A 85 -0.89 1.54 -9.14
N ILE A 86 -0.96 0.48 -8.36
CA ILE A 86 -2.19 -0.23 -8.02
C ILE A 86 -2.56 0.10 -6.58
N PHE A 87 -3.78 0.54 -6.35
CA PHE A 87 -4.32 0.87 -5.03
C PHE A 87 -5.67 0.20 -4.81
N HIS A 88 -6.03 0.03 -3.55
CA HIS A 88 -7.40 -0.23 -3.17
C HIS A 88 -8.03 1.01 -2.52
N PHE A 89 -8.97 1.67 -3.20
CA PHE A 89 -9.50 2.99 -2.83
C PHE A 89 -8.52 4.15 -3.03
N ALA A 90 -7.80 4.14 -4.14
CA ALA A 90 -6.73 5.06 -4.56
C ALA A 90 -6.91 6.54 -4.21
N ARG A 91 -8.17 7.03 -4.16
CA ARG A 91 -8.48 8.43 -3.84
C ARG A 91 -7.87 8.88 -2.51
N PHE A 92 -7.88 8.02 -1.49
CA PHE A 92 -7.35 8.35 -0.17
C PHE A 92 -5.83 8.46 -0.21
N ASP A 93 -5.18 7.44 -0.74
CA ASP A 93 -3.71 7.35 -0.80
C ASP A 93 -3.10 8.45 -1.65
N ILE A 94 -3.68 8.70 -2.84
CA ILE A 94 -3.23 9.79 -3.72
C ILE A 94 -3.34 11.14 -3.03
N ALA A 95 -4.41 11.38 -2.28
CA ALA A 95 -4.57 12.63 -1.53
C ALA A 95 -3.55 12.75 -0.39
N ALA A 96 -3.26 11.65 0.33
CA ALA A 96 -2.24 11.63 1.38
C ALA A 96 -0.85 11.92 0.81
N LEU A 97 -0.47 11.26 -0.29
CA LEU A 97 0.81 11.44 -0.98
C LEU A 97 0.96 12.85 -1.56
N LEU A 98 -0.11 13.38 -2.18
CA LEU A 98 -0.12 14.74 -2.71
C LEU A 98 0.03 15.78 -1.59
N ASN A 99 -0.67 15.58 -0.48
CA ASN A 99 -0.59 16.48 0.68
C ASN A 99 0.80 16.44 1.34
N ALA A 100 1.41 15.25 1.46
CA ALA A 100 2.71 15.10 2.11
C ALA A 100 3.88 15.61 1.25
N PHE A 101 3.88 15.32 -0.05
CA PHE A 101 5.04 15.53 -0.91
C PHE A 101 4.77 16.40 -2.14
N GLY A 102 3.54 16.86 -2.36
CA GLY A 102 3.18 17.61 -3.57
C GLY A 102 3.26 16.79 -4.86
N VAL A 103 3.38 15.45 -4.79
CA VAL A 103 3.51 14.58 -5.95
C VAL A 103 2.14 14.08 -6.42
N LEU A 104 1.86 14.23 -7.72
CA LEU A 104 0.70 13.61 -8.35
C LEU A 104 1.07 12.21 -8.82
N THR A 105 0.50 11.20 -8.17
CA THR A 105 0.71 9.79 -8.51
C THR A 105 -0.01 9.43 -9.80
N LYS A 106 0.71 8.94 -10.81
CA LYS A 106 0.17 8.50 -12.11
C LYS A 106 1.14 7.58 -12.88
N PRO A 107 0.67 6.66 -13.75
CA PRO A 107 -0.72 6.22 -13.89
C PRO A 107 -1.19 5.39 -12.69
N VAL A 108 -2.51 5.31 -12.51
CA VAL A 108 -3.12 4.63 -11.36
C VAL A 108 -4.19 3.64 -11.81
N TYR A 109 -4.19 2.45 -11.18
CA TYR A 109 -5.29 1.49 -11.23
C TYR A 109 -5.90 1.33 -9.83
N CYS A 110 -7.22 1.45 -9.73
CA CYS A 110 -7.94 1.30 -8.47
C CYS A 110 -8.80 0.03 -8.48
N THR A 111 -8.40 -0.98 -7.71
CA THR A 111 -9.10 -2.26 -7.61
C THR A 111 -10.52 -2.13 -7.07
N LYS A 112 -10.79 -1.16 -6.18
CA LYS A 112 -12.15 -0.89 -5.68
C LYS A 112 -13.07 -0.34 -6.77
N ILE A 113 -12.57 0.55 -7.64
CA ILE A 113 -13.34 1.07 -8.76
C ILE A 113 -13.57 -0.03 -9.79
N ALA A 114 -12.53 -0.80 -10.14
CA ALA A 114 -12.65 -1.95 -11.02
C ALA A 114 -13.70 -2.94 -10.49
N SER A 115 -13.66 -3.28 -9.20
CA SER A 115 -14.66 -4.13 -8.57
C SER A 115 -16.08 -3.58 -8.71
N LYS A 116 -16.27 -2.27 -8.51
CA LYS A 116 -17.61 -1.65 -8.67
C LYS A 116 -18.13 -1.71 -10.11
N LEU A 117 -17.24 -1.63 -11.08
CA LEU A 117 -17.62 -1.68 -12.50
C LEU A 117 -17.99 -3.08 -12.98
N VAL A 118 -17.31 -4.12 -12.47
CA VAL A 118 -17.47 -5.50 -12.98
C VAL A 118 -18.31 -6.39 -12.06
N ARG A 119 -18.31 -6.14 -10.73
CA ARG A 119 -19.06 -6.92 -9.73
C ARG A 119 -20.36 -6.21 -9.35
N THR A 120 -21.25 -6.03 -10.33
CA THR A 120 -22.51 -5.29 -10.17
C THR A 120 -23.58 -6.04 -9.35
N TYR A 121 -23.32 -7.30 -9.01
CA TYR A 121 -24.19 -8.16 -8.22
C TYR A 121 -24.04 -8.01 -6.70
N THR A 122 -23.11 -7.16 -6.23
CA THR A 122 -22.82 -7.00 -4.80
C THR A 122 -22.39 -5.58 -4.48
N ASP A 123 -22.60 -5.15 -3.22
CA ASP A 123 -22.07 -3.89 -2.66
C ASP A 123 -20.76 -4.11 -1.88
N ARG A 124 -20.24 -5.35 -1.83
CA ARG A 124 -19.04 -5.72 -1.09
C ARG A 124 -17.78 -5.50 -1.91
N HIS A 125 -17.31 -4.24 -1.95
CA HIS A 125 -16.13 -3.81 -2.72
C HIS A 125 -14.92 -3.47 -1.83
N GLY A 126 -14.90 -3.86 -0.55
CA GLY A 126 -13.72 -3.72 0.32
C GLY A 126 -12.65 -4.76 -0.02
N LEU A 127 -11.37 -4.45 0.24
CA LEU A 127 -10.24 -5.33 -0.06
C LEU A 127 -10.44 -6.74 0.52
N LYS A 128 -10.74 -6.84 1.81
CA LYS A 128 -11.06 -8.13 2.47
C LYS A 128 -12.12 -8.95 1.70
N ASN A 129 -13.19 -8.29 1.22
CA ASN A 129 -14.24 -9.00 0.48
C ASN A 129 -13.76 -9.47 -0.89
N LEU A 130 -12.92 -8.69 -1.57
CA LEU A 130 -12.33 -9.08 -2.84
C LEU A 130 -11.39 -10.27 -2.67
N LEU A 131 -10.50 -10.20 -1.69
CA LEU A 131 -9.56 -11.28 -1.42
C LEU A 131 -10.27 -12.58 -1.05
N GLN A 132 -11.30 -12.50 -0.20
CA GLN A 132 -12.09 -13.68 0.18
C GLN A 132 -12.82 -14.30 -1.03
N GLU A 133 -13.42 -13.47 -1.90
CA GLU A 133 -14.19 -13.98 -3.03
C GLU A 133 -13.32 -14.46 -4.19
N LEU A 134 -12.23 -13.74 -4.48
CA LEU A 134 -11.42 -14.01 -5.68
C LEU A 134 -10.24 -14.94 -5.41
N LEU A 135 -9.70 -14.93 -4.20
CA LEU A 135 -8.48 -15.67 -3.84
C LEU A 135 -8.65 -16.63 -2.66
N ASP A 136 -9.88 -16.72 -2.09
CA ASP A 136 -10.17 -17.49 -0.86
C ASP A 136 -9.22 -17.16 0.30
N THR A 137 -8.80 -15.89 0.37
CA THR A 137 -7.83 -15.39 1.35
C THR A 137 -8.51 -14.43 2.31
N ASP A 138 -8.22 -14.55 3.60
CA ASP A 138 -8.68 -13.62 4.63
C ASP A 138 -7.54 -12.75 5.12
N ILE A 139 -7.81 -11.45 5.36
CA ILE A 139 -6.87 -10.50 5.93
C ILE A 139 -7.39 -9.94 7.25
N SER A 140 -6.47 -9.72 8.20
CA SER A 140 -6.77 -9.11 9.48
C SER A 140 -6.96 -7.60 9.31
N LYS A 141 -7.85 -7.00 10.12
CA LYS A 141 -8.01 -5.55 10.22
C LYS A 141 -7.60 -5.02 11.60
N GLN A 142 -6.92 -5.83 12.39
CA GLN A 142 -6.66 -5.51 13.79
C GLN A 142 -5.79 -4.27 14.00
N GLN A 143 -4.87 -3.98 13.08
CA GLN A 143 -3.97 -2.83 13.17
C GLN A 143 -4.44 -1.59 12.41
N GLN A 144 -5.56 -1.65 11.69
CA GLN A 144 -6.08 -0.55 10.87
C GLN A 144 -6.22 0.77 11.64
N SER A 145 -6.55 0.71 12.95
CA SER A 145 -6.71 1.88 13.82
C SER A 145 -5.56 2.03 14.81
N SER A 146 -4.40 1.43 14.57
CA SER A 146 -3.24 1.54 15.44
C SER A 146 -2.58 2.92 15.34
N TYR A 147 -1.70 3.25 16.30
CA TYR A 147 -0.98 4.51 16.27
C TYR A 147 0.22 4.44 15.31
N TRP A 148 0.02 4.87 14.06
CA TRP A 148 1.03 4.83 13.01
C TRP A 148 2.12 5.90 13.15
N GLY A 149 1.88 6.91 13.98
CA GLY A 149 2.82 8.02 14.20
C GLY A 149 3.97 7.72 15.15
N ALA A 150 4.14 6.49 15.63
CA ALA A 150 5.22 6.10 16.53
C ALA A 150 6.59 6.12 15.84
N ASP A 151 7.65 6.43 16.58
CA ASP A 151 9.03 6.41 16.08
C ASP A 151 9.50 4.99 15.70
N ALA A 152 8.98 3.98 16.39
CA ALA A 152 9.19 2.57 16.08
C ALA A 152 7.84 1.86 15.93
N LEU A 153 7.64 1.22 14.78
CA LEU A 153 6.49 0.37 14.53
C LEU A 153 6.73 -1.03 15.10
N THR A 154 5.66 -1.65 15.58
CA THR A 154 5.70 -3.04 16.06
C THR A 154 5.69 -4.03 14.90
N ASP A 155 6.18 -5.26 15.13
CA ASP A 155 6.13 -6.33 14.13
C ASP A 155 4.70 -6.58 13.64
N ALA A 156 3.70 -6.54 14.53
CA ALA A 156 2.29 -6.68 14.16
C ALA A 156 1.78 -5.56 13.23
N GLN A 157 2.27 -4.33 13.38
CA GLN A 157 1.97 -3.24 12.45
C GLN A 157 2.64 -3.47 11.08
N LEU A 158 3.89 -3.90 11.07
CA LEU A 158 4.61 -4.19 9.83
C LEU A 158 4.00 -5.37 9.07
N GLU A 159 3.60 -6.43 9.78
CA GLU A 159 2.89 -7.57 9.19
C GLU A 159 1.52 -7.16 8.61
N TYR A 160 0.77 -6.33 9.33
CA TYR A 160 -0.49 -5.78 8.84
C TYR A 160 -0.29 -4.96 7.57
N ALA A 161 0.63 -3.99 7.60
CA ALA A 161 0.94 -3.14 6.44
C ALA A 161 1.41 -3.93 5.22
N ALA A 162 2.12 -5.05 5.43
CA ALA A 162 2.56 -5.94 4.36
C ALA A 162 1.43 -6.78 3.75
N SER A 163 0.29 -6.91 4.45
CA SER A 163 -0.86 -7.73 4.02
C SER A 163 -1.93 -6.92 3.25
N ASP A 164 -1.93 -5.60 3.39
CA ASP A 164 -2.84 -4.69 2.70
C ASP A 164 -2.26 -4.31 1.33
#